data_70d72e102e1150f0a72e6ff21974853e
#
_entry.id   70d72e102e1150f0a72e6ff21974853e
#
_cell.length_a   1.000
_cell.length_b   1.000
_cell.length_c   1.000
_cell.angle_alpha   90.00
_cell.angle_beta   90.00
_cell.angle_gamma   90.00
#
_symmetry.space_group_name_H-M   'P 1'
#
loop_
_entity.id
_entity.type
_entity.pdbx_description
1 polymer ?
#
loop_
_entity_poly.entity_id
_entity_poly.type
_entity_poly.pdbx_seq_one_letter_code
_entity_poly.pdbx_strand_id
1 'polypeptide(L)'
;MEDRWYLAALLQCRQIGSVRMRRLCSAVPNVRTIWSMNAAELRETGALTDTVADALASHSAMHPDLPAQIKEDCTRLDIALITMDDADYPVVLREIFDPPLVLYYRGTLVPDARRIGIVGARKFTAYGEAAAMEFAERLAAAGVTVVSGAARGIDTRAHRGALRGGRTVAVLACGVDIAYPPENRRMLAQIAETGGAVISEYAPGTQPLPVFFPARNRIISGISEGTLVVEAAQRSGSLITAEMALSEGRDVYAIPGSIYSPQSGGCHNLIRAGARLVETPQEILVEMRLTEPPRRPVREQLTPEEARIYHVLSFDHALSMDEILDSMPEHEGANIPLLLLQMQLKGIITENEMHAYRRAERN
;
A
#
# COMPACT_ATOMS: atom_id res chain seq x y z
N MET A 1 33.19 -3.19 8.13
CA MET A 1 31.89 -2.79 7.50
C MET A 1 31.01 -4.02 7.49
N GLU A 2 29.70 -3.91 7.78
CA GLU A 2 28.77 -5.04 7.84
C GLU A 2 28.44 -5.56 6.43
N ASP A 3 28.16 -6.85 6.30
CA ASP A 3 27.92 -7.54 5.01
C ASP A 3 26.72 -6.98 4.24
N ARG A 4 25.70 -6.48 4.97
CA ARG A 4 24.50 -5.86 4.37
C ARG A 4 24.79 -4.72 3.38
N TRP A 5 25.86 -3.93 3.63
CA TRP A 5 26.23 -2.82 2.75
C TRP A 5 26.84 -3.30 1.42
N TYR A 6 27.60 -4.41 1.46
CA TYR A 6 28.11 -5.06 0.26
C TYR A 6 27.00 -5.70 -0.55
N LEU A 7 26.04 -6.36 0.12
CA LEU A 7 24.86 -6.92 -0.55
C LEU A 7 24.04 -5.81 -1.24
N ALA A 8 23.82 -4.71 -0.53
CA ALA A 8 23.13 -3.54 -1.06
C ALA A 8 23.84 -2.95 -2.28
N ALA A 9 25.18 -2.89 -2.27
CA ALA A 9 25.97 -2.40 -3.39
C ALA A 9 25.95 -3.35 -4.60
N LEU A 10 26.04 -4.67 -4.38
CA LEU A 10 25.95 -5.68 -5.44
C LEU A 10 24.59 -5.60 -6.16
N LEU A 11 23.50 -5.38 -5.43
CA LEU A 11 22.14 -5.26 -5.98
C LEU A 11 21.91 -3.98 -6.81
N GLN A 12 22.81 -3.01 -6.77
CA GLN A 12 22.75 -1.85 -7.68
C GLN A 12 23.27 -2.15 -9.10
N CYS A 13 23.94 -3.29 -9.30
CA CYS A 13 24.27 -3.76 -10.62
C CYS A 13 23.00 -4.13 -11.39
N ARG A 14 22.70 -3.44 -12.48
CA ARG A 14 21.43 -3.58 -13.24
C ARG A 14 21.15 -5.00 -13.74
N GLN A 15 22.20 -5.80 -13.97
CA GLN A 15 22.08 -7.18 -14.44
C GLN A 15 21.81 -8.19 -13.30
N ILE A 16 21.90 -7.75 -12.03
CA ILE A 16 21.70 -8.59 -10.87
C ILE A 16 20.35 -8.25 -10.22
N GLY A 17 19.42 -9.21 -10.26
CA GLY A 17 18.21 -9.17 -9.45
C GLY A 17 18.32 -10.17 -8.28
N SER A 18 17.33 -10.15 -7.38
CA SER A 18 17.29 -11.00 -6.18
C SER A 18 17.50 -12.49 -6.48
N VAL A 19 16.88 -13.02 -7.52
CA VAL A 19 17.03 -14.45 -7.91
C VAL A 19 18.48 -14.81 -8.26
N ARG A 20 19.15 -14.00 -9.09
CA ARG A 20 20.54 -14.23 -9.46
C ARG A 20 21.47 -14.04 -8.28
N MET A 21 21.22 -13.03 -7.45
CA MET A 21 22.02 -12.79 -6.26
C MET A 21 21.89 -13.93 -5.26
N ARG A 22 20.69 -14.46 -5.00
CA ARG A 22 20.50 -15.64 -4.14
C ARG A 22 21.29 -16.84 -4.64
N ARG A 23 21.25 -17.11 -5.95
CA ARG A 23 22.04 -18.21 -6.55
C ARG A 23 23.53 -17.98 -6.34
N LEU A 24 24.01 -16.76 -6.51
CA LEU A 24 25.41 -16.42 -6.28
C LEU A 24 25.80 -16.54 -4.82
N CYS A 25 24.99 -16.06 -3.87
CA CYS A 25 25.22 -16.22 -2.43
C CYS A 25 25.18 -17.70 -1.99
N SER A 26 24.41 -18.57 -2.67
CA SER A 26 24.44 -20.01 -2.41
C SER A 26 25.75 -20.65 -2.83
N ALA A 27 26.41 -20.15 -3.89
CA ALA A 27 27.72 -20.62 -4.34
C ALA A 27 28.86 -19.99 -3.54
N VAL A 28 28.72 -18.73 -3.16
CA VAL A 28 29.73 -17.96 -2.39
C VAL A 28 29.01 -17.24 -1.22
N PRO A 29 28.97 -17.85 -0.02
CA PRO A 29 28.19 -17.29 1.10
C PRO A 29 28.66 -15.91 1.60
N ASN A 30 29.94 -15.57 1.40
CA ASN A 30 30.48 -14.31 1.86
C ASN A 30 30.34 -13.21 0.78
N VAL A 31 29.43 -12.27 0.99
CA VAL A 31 29.15 -11.18 0.04
C VAL A 31 30.31 -10.22 -0.18
N ARG A 32 31.25 -10.09 0.79
CA ARG A 32 32.48 -9.30 0.61
C ARG A 32 33.43 -9.98 -0.36
N THR A 33 33.51 -11.32 -0.32
CA THR A 33 34.26 -12.08 -1.31
C THR A 33 33.68 -11.85 -2.69
N ILE A 34 32.34 -11.94 -2.84
CA ILE A 34 31.67 -11.65 -4.11
C ILE A 34 32.03 -10.25 -4.63
N TRP A 35 32.03 -9.24 -3.73
CA TRP A 35 32.36 -7.86 -4.09
C TRP A 35 33.78 -7.70 -4.64
N SER A 36 34.75 -8.50 -4.16
CA SER A 36 36.15 -8.46 -4.58
C SER A 36 36.51 -9.39 -5.73
N MET A 37 35.61 -10.31 -6.14
CA MET A 37 35.86 -11.26 -7.23
C MET A 37 35.98 -10.56 -8.59
N ASN A 38 36.92 -11.05 -9.39
CA ASN A 38 37.02 -10.67 -10.79
C ASN A 38 36.05 -11.50 -11.67
N ALA A 39 35.95 -11.14 -12.96
CA ALA A 39 35.00 -11.79 -13.87
C ALA A 39 35.27 -13.30 -14.06
N ALA A 40 36.53 -13.76 -14.04
CA ALA A 40 36.88 -15.16 -14.19
C ALA A 40 36.40 -15.97 -12.96
N GLU A 41 36.69 -15.49 -11.76
CA GLU A 41 36.24 -16.08 -10.49
C GLU A 41 34.72 -16.17 -10.41
N LEU A 42 33.99 -15.09 -10.84
CA LEU A 42 32.52 -15.09 -10.86
C LEU A 42 31.95 -16.10 -11.84
N ARG A 43 32.58 -16.32 -13.01
CA ARG A 43 32.17 -17.38 -13.97
C ARG A 43 32.38 -18.79 -13.40
N GLU A 44 33.50 -19.02 -12.72
CA GLU A 44 33.83 -20.32 -12.10
C GLU A 44 32.78 -20.75 -11.05
N THR A 45 32.01 -19.81 -10.47
CA THR A 45 30.90 -20.15 -9.57
C THR A 45 29.77 -20.92 -10.24
N GLY A 46 29.64 -20.83 -11.57
CA GLY A 46 28.51 -21.41 -12.33
C GLY A 46 27.13 -20.76 -12.03
N ALA A 47 27.10 -19.74 -11.18
CA ALA A 47 25.85 -19.09 -10.78
C ALA A 47 25.37 -18.03 -11.76
N LEU A 48 26.26 -17.46 -12.57
CA LEU A 48 26.01 -16.35 -13.47
C LEU A 48 26.41 -16.72 -14.92
N THR A 49 25.79 -16.07 -15.90
CA THR A 49 26.26 -16.10 -17.28
C THR A 49 27.48 -15.20 -17.43
N ASP A 50 28.31 -15.43 -18.45
CA ASP A 50 29.53 -14.64 -18.70
C ASP A 50 29.27 -13.13 -18.72
N THR A 51 28.24 -12.70 -19.46
CA THR A 51 27.86 -11.29 -19.57
C THR A 51 27.50 -10.69 -18.22
N VAL A 52 26.82 -11.44 -17.35
CA VAL A 52 26.43 -10.95 -16.02
C VAL A 52 27.62 -10.93 -15.08
N ALA A 53 28.53 -11.91 -15.16
CA ALA A 53 29.78 -11.94 -14.40
C ALA A 53 30.68 -10.74 -14.75
N ASP A 54 30.83 -10.43 -16.05
CA ASP A 54 31.58 -9.26 -16.52
C ASP A 54 30.97 -7.95 -16.02
N ALA A 55 29.66 -7.83 -16.10
CA ALA A 55 28.95 -6.64 -15.64
C ALA A 55 29.09 -6.43 -14.12
N LEU A 56 29.00 -7.50 -13.34
CA LEU A 56 29.13 -7.42 -11.88
C LEU A 56 30.56 -7.05 -11.46
N ALA A 57 31.57 -7.72 -12.04
CA ALA A 57 32.98 -7.42 -11.79
C ALA A 57 33.33 -5.97 -12.17
N SER A 58 32.83 -5.51 -13.32
CA SER A 58 33.01 -4.12 -13.76
C SER A 58 32.33 -3.14 -12.81
N HIS A 59 31.12 -3.46 -12.33
CA HIS A 59 30.38 -2.63 -11.38
C HIS A 59 31.17 -2.45 -10.07
N SER A 60 31.66 -3.54 -9.48
CA SER A 60 32.44 -3.48 -8.24
C SER A 60 33.75 -2.72 -8.43
N ALA A 61 34.45 -2.95 -9.54
CA ALA A 61 35.71 -2.27 -9.86
C ALA A 61 35.56 -0.76 -10.09
N MET A 62 34.48 -0.35 -10.74
CA MET A 62 34.21 1.07 -11.01
C MET A 62 33.70 1.83 -9.77
N HIS A 63 33.14 1.14 -8.79
CA HIS A 63 32.52 1.74 -7.62
C HIS A 63 33.04 1.17 -6.29
N PRO A 64 34.39 1.17 -6.03
CA PRO A 64 34.97 0.47 -4.88
C PRO A 64 34.42 0.94 -3.52
N ASP A 65 34.06 2.22 -3.41
CA ASP A 65 33.57 2.83 -2.18
C ASP A 65 32.02 2.80 -2.05
N LEU A 66 31.31 2.21 -3.00
CA LEU A 66 29.84 2.20 -3.02
C LEU A 66 29.20 1.62 -1.73
N PRO A 67 29.73 0.52 -1.12
CA PRO A 67 29.18 0.04 0.15
C PRO A 67 29.27 1.08 1.28
N ALA A 68 30.37 1.87 1.32
CA ALA A 68 30.56 2.93 2.29
C ALA A 68 29.63 4.12 2.00
N GLN A 69 29.49 4.50 0.75
CA GLN A 69 28.60 5.59 0.32
C GLN A 69 27.14 5.28 0.67
N ILE A 70 26.66 4.07 0.39
CA ILE A 70 25.28 3.66 0.75
C ILE A 70 25.07 3.77 2.26
N LYS A 71 26.05 3.31 3.06
CA LYS A 71 25.97 3.41 4.53
C LYS A 71 25.88 4.87 4.99
N GLU A 72 26.74 5.74 4.44
CA GLU A 72 26.77 7.17 4.75
C GLU A 72 25.43 7.84 4.39
N ASP A 73 24.93 7.58 3.16
CA ASP A 73 23.64 8.11 2.71
C ASP A 73 22.49 7.65 3.59
N CYS A 74 22.44 6.37 3.94
CA CYS A 74 21.43 5.84 4.86
C CYS A 74 21.49 6.54 6.21
N THR A 75 22.69 6.71 6.77
CA THR A 75 22.90 7.39 8.07
C THR A 75 22.47 8.85 7.99
N ARG A 76 22.88 9.57 6.94
CA ARG A 76 22.56 10.98 6.74
C ARG A 76 21.06 11.24 6.54
N LEU A 77 20.35 10.30 5.90
CA LEU A 77 18.93 10.42 5.54
C LEU A 77 18.00 9.76 6.55
N ASP A 78 18.52 9.22 7.65
CA ASP A 78 17.78 8.45 8.65
C ASP A 78 16.99 7.28 7.99
N ILE A 79 17.70 6.49 7.21
CA ILE A 79 17.19 5.31 6.50
C ILE A 79 17.81 4.07 7.14
N ALA A 80 16.98 3.16 7.58
CA ALA A 80 17.43 1.84 8.01
C ALA A 80 17.49 0.87 6.83
N LEU A 81 18.39 -0.13 6.92
CA LEU A 81 18.51 -1.22 5.95
C LEU A 81 18.41 -2.54 6.72
N ILE A 82 17.50 -3.40 6.26
CA ILE A 82 17.41 -4.79 6.68
C ILE A 82 17.63 -5.72 5.49
N THR A 83 18.15 -6.90 5.77
CA THR A 83 18.35 -7.98 4.80
C THR A 83 17.37 -9.12 5.06
N MET A 84 17.17 -9.98 4.08
CA MET A 84 16.31 -11.15 4.20
C MET A 84 16.70 -12.09 5.36
N ASP A 85 17.98 -12.06 5.78
CA ASP A 85 18.51 -12.90 6.85
C ASP A 85 18.35 -12.29 8.25
N ASP A 86 17.99 -11.01 8.34
CA ASP A 86 17.77 -10.32 9.62
C ASP A 86 16.46 -10.83 10.28
N ALA A 87 16.47 -10.94 11.61
CA ALA A 87 15.30 -11.38 12.39
C ALA A 87 14.08 -10.46 12.21
N ASP A 88 14.33 -9.17 12.03
CA ASP A 88 13.30 -8.15 11.84
C ASP A 88 12.71 -8.09 10.41
N TYR A 89 13.21 -8.95 9.50
CA TYR A 89 12.64 -9.01 8.16
C TYR A 89 11.25 -9.66 8.19
N PRO A 90 10.22 -9.09 7.52
CA PRO A 90 8.87 -9.62 7.55
C PRO A 90 8.80 -11.08 7.08
N VAL A 91 8.38 -11.99 7.97
CA VAL A 91 8.36 -13.44 7.72
C VAL A 91 7.57 -13.77 6.46
N VAL A 92 6.37 -13.19 6.33
CA VAL A 92 5.47 -13.42 5.20
C VAL A 92 6.12 -13.04 3.86
N LEU A 93 6.91 -11.95 3.83
CA LEU A 93 7.62 -11.50 2.63
C LEU A 93 8.79 -12.43 2.25
N ARG A 94 9.37 -13.14 3.20
CA ARG A 94 10.46 -14.11 2.94
C ARG A 94 9.99 -15.32 2.15
N GLU A 95 8.70 -15.64 2.23
CA GLU A 95 8.09 -16.84 1.63
C GLU A 95 7.73 -16.68 0.14
N ILE A 96 7.69 -15.47 -0.40
CA ILE A 96 7.32 -15.26 -1.81
C ILE A 96 8.40 -15.81 -2.76
N PHE A 97 8.03 -16.04 -4.01
CA PHE A 97 8.95 -16.57 -5.02
C PHE A 97 10.21 -15.72 -5.19
N ASP A 98 10.07 -14.39 -5.20
CA ASP A 98 11.16 -13.44 -5.40
C ASP A 98 11.19 -12.39 -4.28
N PRO A 99 11.61 -12.76 -3.04
CA PRO A 99 11.71 -11.81 -1.95
C PRO A 99 12.85 -10.81 -2.19
N PRO A 100 12.66 -9.51 -1.86
CA PRO A 100 13.74 -8.53 -1.89
C PRO A 100 14.81 -8.91 -0.87
N LEU A 101 16.07 -9.01 -1.31
CA LEU A 101 17.18 -9.38 -0.43
C LEU A 101 17.54 -8.28 0.56
N VAL A 102 17.22 -7.05 0.22
CA VAL A 102 17.38 -5.87 1.08
C VAL A 102 16.10 -5.03 1.05
N LEU A 103 15.79 -4.41 2.17
CA LEU A 103 14.77 -3.38 2.27
C LEU A 103 15.34 -2.16 2.96
N TYR A 104 15.25 -1.04 2.29
CA TYR A 104 15.46 0.29 2.88
C TYR A 104 14.15 0.77 3.46
N TYR A 105 14.18 1.37 4.66
CA TYR A 105 12.95 1.90 5.24
C TYR A 105 13.18 3.12 6.12
N ARG A 106 12.13 3.91 6.28
CA ARG A 106 11.99 4.99 7.25
C ARG A 106 10.76 4.72 8.11
N GLY A 107 10.83 5.08 9.38
CA GLY A 107 9.77 4.81 10.35
C GLY A 107 9.93 3.46 11.04
N THR A 108 8.82 2.79 11.36
CA THR A 108 8.82 1.54 12.14
C THR A 108 8.23 0.40 11.32
N LEU A 109 9.06 -0.59 10.98
CA LEU A 109 8.61 -1.81 10.31
C LEU A 109 8.51 -2.93 11.36
N VAL A 110 7.27 -3.29 11.73
CA VAL A 110 7.02 -4.35 12.73
C VAL A 110 7.03 -5.71 12.03
N PRO A 111 7.91 -6.66 12.39
CA PRO A 111 8.08 -7.92 11.64
C PRO A 111 6.82 -8.76 11.55
N ASP A 112 6.16 -8.99 12.70
CA ASP A 112 5.01 -9.89 12.83
C ASP A 112 3.65 -9.17 12.76
N ALA A 113 3.60 -7.95 12.21
CA ALA A 113 2.34 -7.24 12.07
C ALA A 113 1.41 -7.96 11.09
N ARG A 114 0.12 -8.09 11.45
CA ARG A 114 -0.93 -8.51 10.52
C ARG A 114 -1.11 -7.44 9.46
N ARG A 115 -1.12 -7.82 8.20
CA ARG A 115 -1.11 -6.86 7.08
C ARG A 115 -2.10 -7.21 6.01
N ILE A 116 -2.73 -6.18 5.42
CA ILE A 116 -3.59 -6.28 4.26
C ILE A 116 -3.14 -5.27 3.19
N GLY A 117 -2.97 -5.73 1.97
CA GLY A 117 -2.74 -4.88 0.81
C GLY A 117 -4.04 -4.20 0.38
N ILE A 118 -4.06 -2.89 0.17
CA ILE A 118 -5.20 -2.18 -0.42
C ILE A 118 -4.72 -1.46 -1.66
N VAL A 119 -5.26 -1.84 -2.82
CA VAL A 119 -4.86 -1.31 -4.12
C VAL A 119 -6.07 -0.97 -4.98
N GLY A 120 -5.85 -0.16 -6.03
CA GLY A 120 -6.95 0.14 -6.94
C GLY A 120 -6.59 1.15 -8.03
N ALA A 121 -7.63 1.69 -8.65
CA ALA A 121 -7.52 2.61 -9.78
C ALA A 121 -6.85 3.93 -9.39
N ARG A 122 -6.05 4.46 -10.32
CA ARG A 122 -5.50 5.84 -10.19
C ARG A 122 -6.56 6.90 -10.43
N LYS A 123 -7.54 6.61 -11.31
CA LYS A 123 -8.75 7.40 -11.50
C LYS A 123 -9.88 6.64 -10.82
N PHE A 124 -10.35 7.15 -9.71
CA PHE A 124 -11.35 6.53 -8.86
C PHE A 124 -12.65 7.35 -8.85
N THR A 125 -13.73 6.74 -8.42
CA THR A 125 -15.01 7.40 -8.19
C THR A 125 -15.14 7.87 -6.74
N ALA A 126 -16.14 8.69 -6.45
CA ALA A 126 -16.47 9.07 -5.07
C ALA A 126 -16.78 7.84 -4.19
N TYR A 127 -17.40 6.80 -4.77
CA TYR A 127 -17.63 5.51 -4.12
C TYR A 127 -16.32 4.82 -3.77
N GLY A 128 -15.38 4.71 -4.74
CA GLY A 128 -14.08 4.09 -4.51
C GLY A 128 -13.25 4.83 -3.46
N GLU A 129 -13.33 6.17 -3.42
CA GLU A 129 -12.68 6.96 -2.38
C GLU A 129 -13.24 6.63 -0.99
N ALA A 130 -14.57 6.68 -0.84
CA ALA A 130 -15.23 6.38 0.43
C ALA A 130 -14.91 4.97 0.91
N ALA A 131 -15.04 3.97 0.03
CA ALA A 131 -14.73 2.59 0.34
C ALA A 131 -13.26 2.39 0.73
N ALA A 132 -12.30 2.95 -0.02
CA ALA A 132 -10.88 2.83 0.31
C ALA A 132 -10.55 3.42 1.68
N MET A 133 -11.11 4.58 2.00
CA MET A 133 -10.88 5.24 3.28
C MET A 133 -11.51 4.47 4.45
N GLU A 134 -12.77 4.05 4.30
CA GLU A 134 -13.49 3.30 5.34
C GLU A 134 -12.81 1.96 5.64
N PHE A 135 -12.56 1.15 4.60
CA PHE A 135 -11.89 -0.14 4.78
C PHE A 135 -10.52 0.02 5.45
N ALA A 136 -9.71 0.96 4.96
CA ALA A 136 -8.39 1.19 5.52
C ALA A 136 -8.43 1.68 6.98
N GLU A 137 -9.33 2.59 7.31
CA GLU A 137 -9.49 3.12 8.67
C GLU A 137 -9.92 2.02 9.63
N ARG A 138 -10.96 1.23 9.28
CA ARG A 138 -11.51 0.20 10.15
C ARG A 138 -10.56 -0.98 10.34
N LEU A 139 -9.88 -1.42 9.28
CA LEU A 139 -8.85 -2.45 9.37
C LEU A 139 -7.69 -1.99 10.25
N ALA A 140 -7.23 -0.75 10.08
CA ALA A 140 -6.16 -0.19 10.90
C ALA A 140 -6.57 -0.04 12.37
N ALA A 141 -7.81 0.39 12.66
CA ALA A 141 -8.35 0.47 14.02
C ALA A 141 -8.44 -0.91 14.72
N ALA A 142 -8.62 -1.97 13.94
CA ALA A 142 -8.57 -3.35 14.44
C ALA A 142 -7.13 -3.90 14.60
N GLY A 143 -6.10 -3.08 14.40
CA GLY A 143 -4.70 -3.47 14.55
C GLY A 143 -4.06 -4.05 13.29
N VAL A 144 -4.76 -4.10 12.16
CA VAL A 144 -4.20 -4.54 10.87
C VAL A 144 -3.40 -3.39 10.25
N THR A 145 -2.19 -3.65 9.84
CA THR A 145 -1.38 -2.67 9.10
C THR A 145 -1.78 -2.66 7.63
N VAL A 146 -2.26 -1.55 7.13
CA VAL A 146 -2.61 -1.38 5.72
C VAL A 146 -1.34 -1.20 4.89
N VAL A 147 -1.20 -1.95 3.82
CA VAL A 147 -0.06 -1.85 2.88
C VAL A 147 -0.55 -1.34 1.54
N SER A 148 0.13 -0.35 0.97
CA SER A 148 -0.19 0.14 -0.37
C SER A 148 1.03 0.75 -1.06
N GLY A 149 0.86 1.10 -2.34
CA GLY A 149 1.95 1.56 -3.19
C GLY A 149 2.17 3.06 -3.22
N ALA A 150 1.46 3.83 -2.41
CA ALA A 150 1.51 5.29 -2.40
C ALA A 150 1.29 5.95 -3.78
N ALA A 151 0.70 5.24 -4.75
CA ALA A 151 0.35 5.82 -6.04
C ALA A 151 -0.82 6.81 -5.90
N ARG A 152 -1.02 7.63 -6.96
CA ARG A 152 -2.26 8.42 -7.06
C ARG A 152 -3.48 7.51 -7.00
N GLY A 153 -4.58 8.02 -6.48
CA GLY A 153 -5.84 7.30 -6.48
C GLY A 153 -6.08 6.50 -5.19
N ILE A 154 -6.56 5.28 -5.33
CA ILE A 154 -6.97 4.41 -4.23
C ILE A 154 -5.84 4.19 -3.22
N ASP A 155 -4.60 4.00 -3.65
CA ASP A 155 -3.46 3.81 -2.76
C ASP A 155 -3.31 4.98 -1.76
N THR A 156 -3.38 6.21 -2.27
CA THR A 156 -3.32 7.42 -1.42
C THR A 156 -4.50 7.48 -0.44
N ARG A 157 -5.71 7.07 -0.87
CA ARG A 157 -6.91 7.05 -0.02
C ARG A 157 -6.80 5.99 1.06
N ALA A 158 -6.30 4.81 0.72
CA ALA A 158 -6.02 3.74 1.66
C ALA A 158 -5.05 4.18 2.76
N HIS A 159 -3.93 4.83 2.41
CA HIS A 159 -3.01 5.37 3.41
C HIS A 159 -3.65 6.43 4.30
N ARG A 160 -4.43 7.35 3.73
CA ARG A 160 -5.13 8.39 4.50
C ARG A 160 -6.17 7.81 5.45
N GLY A 161 -6.93 6.81 5.02
CA GLY A 161 -7.86 6.09 5.89
C GLY A 161 -7.13 5.38 7.03
N ALA A 162 -6.09 4.61 6.71
CA ALA A 162 -5.31 3.89 7.70
C ALA A 162 -4.66 4.80 8.75
N LEU A 163 -4.18 5.99 8.36
CA LEU A 163 -3.61 6.98 9.30
C LEU A 163 -4.63 7.53 10.30
N ARG A 164 -5.94 7.39 10.07
CA ARG A 164 -6.98 7.74 11.05
C ARG A 164 -7.22 6.65 12.08
N GLY A 165 -7.07 5.38 11.68
CA GLY A 165 -7.34 4.22 12.52
C GLY A 165 -6.11 3.62 13.18
N GLY A 166 -4.92 3.75 12.57
CA GLY A 166 -3.72 3.07 13.05
C GLY A 166 -2.54 3.20 12.11
N ARG A 167 -1.91 2.08 11.74
CA ARG A 167 -0.63 2.04 11.02
C ARG A 167 -0.78 1.67 9.55
N THR A 168 0.13 2.19 8.75
CA THR A 168 0.23 1.82 7.33
C THR A 168 1.69 1.71 6.88
N VAL A 169 1.92 0.89 5.85
CA VAL A 169 3.22 0.72 5.20
C VAL A 169 3.11 1.13 3.74
N ALA A 170 3.88 2.12 3.35
CA ALA A 170 3.99 2.56 1.96
C ALA A 170 5.16 1.87 1.29
N VAL A 171 4.90 1.10 0.24
CA VAL A 171 5.94 0.45 -0.58
C VAL A 171 6.23 1.33 -1.78
N LEU A 172 7.48 1.77 -1.97
CA LEU A 172 7.84 2.68 -3.05
C LEU A 172 8.54 1.95 -4.22
N ALA A 173 8.41 2.52 -5.41
CA ALA A 173 9.12 2.11 -6.63
C ALA A 173 10.30 3.06 -6.95
N CYS A 174 10.92 3.61 -5.91
CA CYS A 174 12.07 4.52 -5.94
C CYS A 174 12.75 4.50 -4.58
N GLY A 175 13.85 5.21 -4.38
CA GLY A 175 14.45 5.37 -3.05
C GLY A 175 13.45 5.95 -2.04
N VAL A 176 13.55 5.51 -0.78
CA VAL A 176 12.63 5.96 0.31
C VAL A 176 12.79 7.45 0.66
N ASP A 177 13.86 8.08 0.20
CA ASP A 177 14.13 9.51 0.29
C ASP A 177 13.39 10.34 -0.76
N ILE A 178 12.85 9.68 -1.80
CA ILE A 178 12.17 10.32 -2.92
C ILE A 178 10.66 10.18 -2.77
N ALA A 179 9.97 11.29 -2.53
CA ALA A 179 8.51 11.30 -2.50
C ALA A 179 7.95 11.22 -3.92
N TYR A 180 7.36 10.08 -4.27
CA TYR A 180 6.68 9.91 -5.56
C TYR A 180 5.31 9.25 -5.37
N PRO A 181 4.22 9.86 -5.89
CA PRO A 181 4.19 11.17 -6.53
C PRO A 181 4.48 12.31 -5.53
N PRO A 182 4.97 13.49 -5.98
CA PRO A 182 5.42 14.57 -5.09
C PRO A 182 4.34 15.10 -4.13
N GLU A 183 3.07 15.05 -4.54
CA GLU A 183 1.93 15.47 -3.73
C GLU A 183 1.73 14.60 -2.46
N ASN A 184 2.27 13.39 -2.43
CA ASN A 184 2.19 12.48 -1.27
C ASN A 184 3.32 12.69 -0.25
N ARG A 185 4.21 13.68 -0.46
CA ARG A 185 5.36 13.94 0.44
C ARG A 185 4.97 14.04 1.91
N ARG A 186 3.92 14.85 2.23
CA ARG A 186 3.47 15.04 3.62
C ARG A 186 2.91 13.75 4.20
N MET A 187 2.14 12.99 3.42
CA MET A 187 1.58 11.72 3.83
C MET A 187 2.67 10.68 4.10
N LEU A 188 3.69 10.58 3.25
CA LEU A 188 4.82 9.67 3.45
C LEU A 188 5.61 10.02 4.73
N ALA A 189 5.86 11.30 4.99
CA ALA A 189 6.48 11.74 6.24
C ALA A 189 5.61 11.34 7.45
N GLN A 190 4.31 11.62 7.41
CA GLN A 190 3.38 11.25 8.48
C GLN A 190 3.36 9.74 8.73
N ILE A 191 3.38 8.90 7.68
CA ILE A 191 3.44 7.44 7.82
C ILE A 191 4.66 7.03 8.66
N ALA A 192 5.84 7.56 8.34
CA ALA A 192 7.07 7.23 9.07
C ALA A 192 7.06 7.72 10.53
N GLU A 193 6.43 8.87 10.80
CA GLU A 193 6.37 9.51 12.12
C GLU A 193 5.33 8.88 13.05
N THR A 194 4.26 8.28 12.51
CA THR A 194 3.13 7.73 13.29
C THR A 194 3.16 6.22 13.50
N GLY A 195 4.36 5.62 13.49
CA GLY A 195 4.56 4.20 13.77
C GLY A 195 4.30 3.26 12.61
N GLY A 196 4.12 3.81 11.39
CA GLY A 196 4.15 3.08 10.13
C GLY A 196 5.55 3.09 9.50
N ALA A 197 5.67 2.60 8.28
CA ALA A 197 6.92 2.58 7.54
C ALA A 197 6.75 2.98 6.07
N VAL A 198 7.77 3.62 5.53
CA VAL A 198 7.98 3.80 4.08
C VAL A 198 9.11 2.89 3.68
N ILE A 199 8.86 1.92 2.82
CA ILE A 199 9.82 0.87 2.45
C ILE A 199 10.10 0.83 0.96
N SER A 200 11.29 0.39 0.58
CA SER A 200 11.68 0.14 -0.81
C SER A 200 12.83 -0.87 -0.90
N GLU A 201 12.90 -1.61 -2.00
CA GLU A 201 14.08 -2.41 -2.34
C GLU A 201 15.16 -1.59 -3.07
N TYR A 202 14.84 -0.34 -3.44
CA TYR A 202 15.75 0.53 -4.18
C TYR A 202 16.55 1.43 -3.25
N ALA A 203 17.84 1.55 -3.53
CA ALA A 203 18.77 2.38 -2.76
C ALA A 203 18.34 3.86 -2.73
N PRO A 204 18.74 4.62 -1.70
CA PRO A 204 18.54 6.07 -1.66
C PRO A 204 19.02 6.75 -2.94
N GLY A 205 18.30 7.78 -3.39
CA GLY A 205 18.58 8.51 -4.64
C GLY A 205 18.05 7.84 -5.92
N THR A 206 17.54 6.58 -5.84
CA THR A 206 17.01 5.89 -7.03
C THR A 206 15.71 6.55 -7.50
N GLN A 207 15.73 7.09 -8.74
CA GLN A 207 14.59 7.77 -9.35
C GLN A 207 13.47 6.77 -9.74
N PRO A 208 12.20 7.18 -9.73
CA PRO A 208 11.09 6.33 -10.15
C PRO A 208 11.15 6.08 -11.66
N LEU A 209 11.24 4.81 -12.05
CA LEU A 209 11.19 4.37 -13.45
C LEU A 209 9.95 3.51 -13.68
N PRO A 210 9.33 3.57 -14.89
CA PRO A 210 8.12 2.80 -15.19
C PRO A 210 8.22 1.30 -14.89
N VAL A 211 9.38 0.70 -15.13
CA VAL A 211 9.65 -0.74 -14.91
C VAL A 211 9.64 -1.12 -13.42
N PHE A 212 9.87 -0.19 -12.52
CA PHE A 212 9.92 -0.46 -11.07
C PHE A 212 8.55 -0.61 -10.43
N PHE A 213 7.50 -0.03 -11.02
CA PHE A 213 6.15 -0.10 -10.44
C PHE A 213 5.56 -1.51 -10.44
N PRO A 214 5.59 -2.27 -11.57
CA PRO A 214 5.16 -3.66 -11.54
C PRO A 214 6.06 -4.54 -10.64
N ALA A 215 7.38 -4.35 -10.68
CA ALA A 215 8.32 -5.10 -9.85
C ALA A 215 8.06 -4.88 -8.34
N ARG A 216 7.77 -3.63 -7.92
CA ARG A 216 7.44 -3.30 -6.55
C ARG A 216 6.16 -3.97 -6.06
N ASN A 217 5.16 -4.19 -6.94
CA ASN A 217 3.85 -4.70 -6.53
C ASN A 217 3.94 -6.08 -5.85
N ARG A 218 4.94 -6.92 -6.18
CA ARG A 218 5.20 -8.18 -5.47
C ARG A 218 5.51 -7.99 -3.98
N ILE A 219 6.05 -6.81 -3.61
CA ILE A 219 6.32 -6.51 -2.20
C ILE A 219 5.02 -6.13 -1.49
N ILE A 220 4.08 -5.46 -2.18
CA ILE A 220 2.77 -5.14 -1.60
C ILE A 220 1.99 -6.43 -1.31
N SER A 221 1.86 -7.32 -2.30
CA SER A 221 1.19 -8.62 -2.11
C SER A 221 1.95 -9.50 -1.14
N GLY A 222 3.27 -9.59 -1.30
CA GLY A 222 4.12 -10.50 -0.54
C GLY A 222 4.25 -10.19 0.95
N ILE A 223 4.19 -8.93 1.36
CA ILE A 223 4.23 -8.54 2.77
C ILE A 223 2.85 -8.63 3.45
N SER A 224 1.79 -8.87 2.68
CA SER A 224 0.40 -8.88 3.12
C SER A 224 -0.15 -10.30 3.19
N GLU A 225 -1.08 -10.57 4.09
CA GLU A 225 -1.81 -11.84 4.20
C GLU A 225 -2.88 -11.96 3.10
N GLY A 226 -3.37 -10.83 2.61
CA GLY A 226 -4.31 -10.75 1.50
C GLY A 226 -4.27 -9.37 0.83
N THR A 227 -4.93 -9.24 -0.30
CA THR A 227 -4.99 -7.99 -1.08
C THR A 227 -6.43 -7.63 -1.41
N LEU A 228 -6.86 -6.44 -1.00
CA LEU A 228 -8.15 -5.85 -1.36
C LEU A 228 -8.01 -4.95 -2.59
N VAL A 229 -8.82 -5.22 -3.61
CA VAL A 229 -8.96 -4.37 -4.79
C VAL A 229 -10.27 -3.58 -4.67
N VAL A 230 -10.15 -2.25 -4.50
CA VAL A 230 -11.32 -1.38 -4.27
C VAL A 230 -12.01 -1.01 -5.57
N GLU A 231 -11.28 -0.51 -6.53
CA GLU A 231 -11.74 -0.23 -7.89
C GLU A 231 -10.64 -0.59 -8.89
N ALA A 232 -11.02 -1.22 -9.99
CA ALA A 232 -10.13 -1.52 -11.10
C ALA A 232 -10.88 -1.56 -12.42
N ALA A 233 -10.43 -0.79 -13.41
CA ALA A 233 -10.83 -1.01 -14.80
C ALA A 233 -10.23 -2.34 -15.31
N GLN A 234 -10.76 -2.88 -16.40
CA GLN A 234 -10.36 -4.18 -16.97
C GLN A 234 -8.84 -4.30 -17.28
N ARG A 235 -8.14 -3.20 -17.47
CA ARG A 235 -6.69 -3.14 -17.73
C ARG A 235 -5.96 -2.30 -16.68
N SER A 236 -6.37 -2.40 -15.43
CA SER A 236 -5.74 -1.67 -14.33
C SER A 236 -4.45 -2.35 -13.88
N GLY A 237 -3.41 -1.54 -13.57
CA GLY A 237 -2.18 -2.06 -12.97
C GLY A 237 -2.35 -2.67 -11.57
N SER A 238 -3.46 -2.36 -10.87
CA SER A 238 -3.80 -2.99 -9.58
C SER A 238 -4.16 -4.46 -9.72
N LEU A 239 -4.64 -4.89 -10.90
CA LEU A 239 -4.91 -6.30 -11.18
C LEU A 239 -3.62 -7.14 -11.18
N ILE A 240 -2.48 -6.55 -11.58
CA ILE A 240 -1.17 -7.21 -11.50
C ILE A 240 -0.83 -7.56 -10.04
N THR A 241 -1.15 -6.67 -9.10
CA THR A 241 -0.93 -6.94 -7.66
C THR A 241 -1.82 -8.07 -7.16
N ALA A 242 -3.09 -8.11 -7.61
CA ALA A 242 -4.00 -9.19 -7.28
C ALA A 242 -3.54 -10.55 -7.85
N GLU A 243 -3.06 -10.57 -9.11
CA GLU A 243 -2.50 -11.77 -9.75
C GLU A 243 -1.24 -12.26 -9.00
N MET A 244 -0.36 -11.36 -8.58
CA MET A 244 0.80 -11.69 -7.75
C MET A 244 0.37 -12.29 -6.41
N ALA A 245 -0.61 -11.69 -5.73
CA ALA A 245 -1.16 -12.21 -4.48
C ALA A 245 -1.66 -13.65 -4.65
N LEU A 246 -2.45 -13.93 -5.69
CA LEU A 246 -2.94 -15.27 -6.00
C LEU A 246 -1.81 -16.25 -6.28
N SER A 247 -0.79 -15.86 -7.06
CA SER A 247 0.34 -16.73 -7.39
C SER A 247 1.20 -17.10 -6.17
N GLU A 248 1.11 -16.29 -5.10
CA GLU A 248 1.82 -16.51 -3.84
C GLU A 248 0.93 -17.11 -2.75
N GLY A 249 -0.28 -17.58 -3.13
CA GLY A 249 -1.23 -18.23 -2.21
C GLY A 249 -1.84 -17.27 -1.18
N ARG A 250 -1.91 -15.98 -1.50
CA ARG A 250 -2.53 -14.96 -0.65
C ARG A 250 -4.00 -14.77 -1.03
N ASP A 251 -4.82 -14.42 -0.07
CA ASP A 251 -6.23 -14.11 -0.32
C ASP A 251 -6.39 -12.86 -1.17
N VAL A 252 -7.36 -12.86 -2.07
CA VAL A 252 -7.74 -11.68 -2.85
C VAL A 252 -9.20 -11.35 -2.58
N TYR A 253 -9.41 -10.10 -2.20
CA TYR A 253 -10.71 -9.51 -1.95
C TYR A 253 -11.01 -8.46 -3.00
N ALA A 254 -12.27 -8.30 -3.38
CA ALA A 254 -12.69 -7.28 -4.31
C ALA A 254 -14.02 -6.65 -3.88
N ILE A 255 -14.07 -5.33 -3.90
CA ILE A 255 -15.30 -4.59 -3.63
C ILE A 255 -16.16 -4.61 -4.90
N PRO A 256 -17.45 -5.01 -4.83
CA PRO A 256 -18.36 -4.94 -5.94
C PRO A 256 -18.68 -3.47 -6.28
N GLY A 257 -19.07 -3.19 -7.50
CA GLY A 257 -19.47 -1.85 -7.90
C GLY A 257 -20.55 -1.90 -8.99
N SER A 258 -20.95 -0.73 -9.46
CA SER A 258 -21.96 -0.64 -10.52
C SER A 258 -21.48 -1.31 -11.81
N ILE A 259 -22.34 -2.09 -12.45
CA ILE A 259 -22.08 -2.69 -13.77
C ILE A 259 -21.91 -1.64 -14.89
N TYR A 260 -22.39 -0.42 -14.65
CA TYR A 260 -22.24 0.72 -15.57
C TYR A 260 -20.95 1.50 -15.33
N SER A 261 -20.23 1.25 -14.24
CA SER A 261 -18.95 1.89 -13.94
C SER A 261 -17.80 1.16 -14.61
N PRO A 262 -17.03 1.82 -15.51
CA PRO A 262 -15.82 1.22 -16.06
C PRO A 262 -14.79 0.82 -15.00
N GLN A 263 -14.82 1.46 -13.82
CA GLN A 263 -13.90 1.21 -12.70
C GLN A 263 -14.23 -0.06 -11.91
N SER A 264 -15.40 -0.68 -12.14
CA SER A 264 -15.81 -1.91 -11.46
C SER A 264 -15.47 -3.18 -12.27
N GLY A 265 -15.21 -3.05 -13.57
CA GLY A 265 -15.07 -4.20 -14.47
C GLY A 265 -13.93 -5.15 -14.11
N GLY A 266 -12.81 -4.63 -13.58
CA GLY A 266 -11.68 -5.43 -13.08
C GLY A 266 -12.04 -6.17 -11.79
N CYS A 267 -12.70 -5.52 -10.83
CA CYS A 267 -13.18 -6.16 -9.59
C CYS A 267 -14.17 -7.28 -9.91
N HIS A 268 -15.11 -7.06 -10.84
CA HIS A 268 -16.05 -8.11 -11.28
C HIS A 268 -15.33 -9.32 -11.90
N ASN A 269 -14.27 -9.08 -12.68
CA ASN A 269 -13.48 -10.18 -13.25
C ASN A 269 -12.72 -10.95 -12.16
N LEU A 270 -12.16 -10.27 -11.16
CA LEU A 270 -11.52 -10.92 -10.02
C LEU A 270 -12.52 -11.78 -9.24
N ILE A 271 -13.72 -11.27 -8.95
CA ILE A 271 -14.80 -12.02 -8.27
C ILE A 271 -15.17 -13.27 -9.07
N ARG A 272 -15.36 -13.16 -10.40
CA ARG A 272 -15.64 -14.32 -11.26
C ARG A 272 -14.49 -15.34 -11.28
N ALA A 273 -13.26 -14.87 -11.10
CA ALA A 273 -12.06 -15.71 -11.02
C ALA A 273 -11.84 -16.33 -9.63
N GLY A 274 -12.71 -16.04 -8.65
CA GLY A 274 -12.66 -16.64 -7.32
C GLY A 274 -12.17 -15.71 -6.22
N ALA A 275 -11.90 -14.43 -6.51
CA ALA A 275 -11.66 -13.45 -5.45
C ALA A 275 -12.93 -13.28 -4.59
N ARG A 276 -12.75 -13.12 -3.28
CA ARG A 276 -13.88 -12.92 -2.38
C ARG A 276 -14.49 -11.53 -2.57
N LEU A 277 -15.78 -11.52 -2.85
CA LEU A 277 -16.56 -10.30 -2.79
C LEU A 277 -16.67 -9.88 -1.32
N VAL A 278 -16.34 -8.62 -1.02
CA VAL A 278 -16.49 -8.04 0.30
C VAL A 278 -17.22 -6.70 0.20
N GLU A 279 -18.18 -6.51 1.06
CA GLU A 279 -18.98 -5.28 1.16
C GLU A 279 -18.64 -4.49 2.42
N THR A 280 -18.04 -5.15 3.41
CA THR A 280 -17.68 -4.55 4.70
C THR A 280 -16.26 -4.96 5.14
N PRO A 281 -15.53 -4.08 5.86
CA PRO A 281 -14.24 -4.44 6.45
C PRO A 281 -14.31 -5.61 7.42
N GLN A 282 -15.47 -5.79 8.07
CA GLN A 282 -15.70 -6.87 9.03
C GLN A 282 -15.52 -8.26 8.40
N GLU A 283 -15.89 -8.43 7.13
CA GLU A 283 -15.72 -9.70 6.43
C GLU A 283 -14.22 -10.09 6.32
N ILE A 284 -13.36 -9.12 6.03
CA ILE A 284 -11.90 -9.34 6.02
C ILE A 284 -11.39 -9.64 7.44
N LEU A 285 -11.86 -8.91 8.46
CA LEU A 285 -11.45 -9.14 9.85
C LEU A 285 -11.82 -10.53 10.34
N VAL A 286 -13.02 -11.02 9.99
CA VAL A 286 -13.45 -12.40 10.32
C VAL A 286 -12.51 -13.43 9.71
N GLU A 287 -12.12 -13.27 8.43
CA GLU A 287 -11.16 -14.17 7.78
C GLU A 287 -9.78 -14.11 8.46
N MET A 288 -9.36 -12.92 8.86
CA MET A 288 -8.12 -12.72 9.61
C MET A 288 -8.24 -13.15 11.09
N ARG A 289 -9.40 -13.64 11.53
CA ARG A 289 -9.72 -14.02 12.92
C ARG A 289 -9.48 -12.87 13.91
N LEU A 290 -9.85 -11.67 13.50
CA LEU A 290 -9.78 -10.44 14.28
C LEU A 290 -11.19 -9.92 14.55
N THR A 291 -11.32 -9.16 15.63
CA THR A 291 -12.57 -8.48 15.99
C THR A 291 -12.39 -6.97 15.84
N GLU A 292 -13.37 -6.32 15.26
CA GLU A 292 -13.40 -4.86 15.22
C GLU A 292 -13.61 -4.29 16.63
N PRO A 293 -12.86 -3.23 17.00
CA PRO A 293 -13.14 -2.54 18.25
C PRO A 293 -14.59 -1.98 18.24
N PRO A 294 -15.28 -1.98 19.39
CA PRO A 294 -16.65 -1.51 19.45
C PRO A 294 -16.73 -0.04 19.02
N ARG A 295 -17.52 0.22 17.99
CA ARG A 295 -17.91 1.57 17.55
C ARG A 295 -19.27 1.92 18.12
N ARG A 296 -19.45 3.19 18.45
CA ARG A 296 -20.81 3.71 18.64
C ARG A 296 -21.47 3.81 17.27
N PRO A 297 -22.62 3.16 17.05
CA PRO A 297 -23.36 3.30 15.80
C PRO A 297 -23.62 4.78 15.49
N VAL A 298 -23.52 5.17 14.23
CA VAL A 298 -23.83 6.55 13.80
C VAL A 298 -25.22 6.97 14.29
N ARG A 299 -26.20 6.04 14.31
CA ARG A 299 -27.56 6.29 14.83
C ARG A 299 -27.59 6.76 16.28
N GLU A 300 -26.69 6.28 17.15
CA GLU A 300 -26.62 6.71 18.55
C GLU A 300 -25.97 8.08 18.72
N GLN A 301 -25.36 8.61 17.66
CA GLN A 301 -24.73 9.94 17.64
C GLN A 301 -25.64 11.01 17.05
N LEU A 302 -26.77 10.60 16.45
CA LEU A 302 -27.71 11.48 15.78
C LEU A 302 -28.84 11.89 16.71
N THR A 303 -29.18 13.17 16.70
CA THR A 303 -30.47 13.63 17.23
C THR A 303 -31.62 13.10 16.35
N PRO A 304 -32.87 13.08 16.84
CA PRO A 304 -33.99 12.65 16.01
C PRO A 304 -34.14 13.45 14.72
N GLU A 305 -33.79 14.71 14.71
CA GLU A 305 -33.83 15.59 13.54
C GLU A 305 -32.69 15.28 12.56
N GLU A 306 -31.47 15.09 13.05
CA GLU A 306 -30.34 14.64 12.25
C GLU A 306 -30.57 13.25 11.62
N ALA A 307 -31.22 12.36 12.36
CA ALA A 307 -31.56 11.03 11.86
C ALA A 307 -32.51 11.07 10.66
N ARG A 308 -33.46 12.01 10.63
CA ARG A 308 -34.36 12.19 9.48
C ARG A 308 -33.59 12.63 8.24
N ILE A 309 -32.71 13.63 8.37
CA ILE A 309 -31.84 14.10 7.29
C ILE A 309 -30.95 12.95 6.80
N TYR A 310 -30.36 12.21 7.74
CA TYR A 310 -29.48 11.09 7.41
C TYR A 310 -30.19 9.99 6.62
N HIS A 311 -31.48 9.74 6.89
CA HIS A 311 -32.29 8.76 6.14
C HIS A 311 -32.55 9.16 4.68
N VAL A 312 -32.68 10.45 4.40
CA VAL A 312 -32.89 10.98 3.04
C VAL A 312 -31.59 10.89 2.23
N LEU A 313 -30.45 11.12 2.87
CA LEU A 313 -29.15 11.08 2.19
C LEU A 313 -28.73 9.65 1.84
N SER A 314 -28.02 9.51 0.73
CA SER A 314 -27.43 8.23 0.30
C SER A 314 -25.90 8.30 0.25
N PHE A 315 -25.27 7.16 0.03
CA PHE A 315 -23.82 7.06 -0.21
C PHE A 315 -23.45 7.42 -1.63
N ASP A 316 -24.31 7.04 -2.57
CA ASP A 316 -24.01 7.04 -4.01
C ASP A 316 -24.37 8.37 -4.68
N HIS A 317 -25.35 9.08 -4.13
CA HIS A 317 -25.85 10.34 -4.68
C HIS A 317 -25.80 11.43 -3.65
N ALA A 318 -25.19 12.57 -4.03
CA ALA A 318 -25.25 13.77 -3.24
C ALA A 318 -26.54 14.53 -3.59
N LEU A 319 -27.27 14.98 -2.59
CA LEU A 319 -28.49 15.77 -2.73
C LEU A 319 -28.21 17.23 -2.40
N SER A 320 -28.74 18.13 -3.21
CA SER A 320 -28.75 19.57 -2.91
C SER A 320 -29.62 19.88 -1.70
N MET A 321 -29.47 21.07 -1.13
CA MET A 321 -30.32 21.55 -0.04
C MET A 321 -31.81 21.49 -0.40
N ASP A 322 -32.17 21.89 -1.63
CA ASP A 322 -33.56 21.93 -2.10
C ASP A 322 -34.14 20.51 -2.21
N GLU A 323 -33.38 19.56 -2.75
CA GLU A 323 -33.79 18.15 -2.82
C GLU A 323 -33.97 17.51 -1.45
N ILE A 324 -33.15 17.88 -0.46
CA ILE A 324 -33.30 17.43 0.92
C ILE A 324 -34.61 18.00 1.51
N LEU A 325 -34.86 19.29 1.31
CA LEU A 325 -36.11 19.96 1.75
C LEU A 325 -37.35 19.33 1.16
N ASP A 326 -37.35 19.07 -0.15
CA ASP A 326 -38.47 18.44 -0.85
C ASP A 326 -38.74 17.01 -0.39
N SER A 327 -37.69 16.32 0.07
CA SER A 327 -37.79 14.95 0.59
C SER A 327 -38.27 14.87 2.04
N MET A 328 -38.42 16.02 2.70
CA MET A 328 -38.81 16.14 4.13
C MET A 328 -40.04 17.04 4.33
N PRO A 329 -41.25 16.58 4.00
CA PRO A 329 -42.46 17.44 4.00
C PRO A 329 -42.88 17.93 5.40
N GLU A 330 -42.37 17.36 6.50
CA GLU A 330 -42.70 17.74 7.89
C GLU A 330 -41.50 18.38 8.61
N HIS A 331 -40.90 19.42 8.02
CA HIS A 331 -39.75 20.07 8.61
C HIS A 331 -40.06 21.38 9.39
N GLU A 332 -41.31 21.56 9.82
CA GLU A 332 -41.72 22.72 10.64
C GLU A 332 -40.88 22.81 11.91
N GLY A 333 -40.02 23.84 11.96
CA GLY A 333 -39.18 24.19 13.12
C GLY A 333 -37.72 23.73 13.10
N ALA A 334 -37.30 22.87 12.17
CA ALA A 334 -35.91 22.44 12.08
C ALA A 334 -35.07 23.43 11.22
N ASN A 335 -33.95 23.88 11.77
CA ASN A 335 -32.96 24.65 11.00
C ASN A 335 -32.06 23.66 10.23
N ILE A 336 -32.51 23.20 9.07
CA ILE A 336 -31.80 22.20 8.24
C ILE A 336 -30.40 22.64 7.88
N PRO A 337 -30.09 23.89 7.49
CA PRO A 337 -28.71 24.34 7.26
C PRO A 337 -27.81 24.16 8.49
N LEU A 338 -28.29 24.44 9.68
CA LEU A 338 -27.54 24.26 10.91
C LEU A 338 -27.30 22.78 11.22
N LEU A 339 -28.30 21.94 11.01
CA LEU A 339 -28.18 20.49 11.20
C LEU A 339 -27.19 19.88 10.22
N LEU A 340 -27.22 20.26 8.94
CA LEU A 340 -26.25 19.80 7.95
C LEU A 340 -24.83 20.21 8.33
N LEU A 341 -24.63 21.47 8.76
CA LEU A 341 -23.33 21.91 9.25
C LEU A 341 -22.84 21.12 10.48
N GLN A 342 -23.74 20.86 11.43
CA GLN A 342 -23.42 20.04 12.61
C GLN A 342 -23.05 18.61 12.23
N MET A 343 -23.81 17.98 11.33
CA MET A 343 -23.54 16.64 10.82
C MET A 343 -22.23 16.57 10.03
N GLN A 344 -21.88 17.63 9.28
CA GLN A 344 -20.62 17.76 8.58
C GLN A 344 -19.44 17.92 9.56
N LEU A 345 -19.58 18.73 10.62
CA LEU A 345 -18.57 18.85 11.68
C LEU A 345 -18.39 17.55 12.47
N LYS A 346 -19.44 16.76 12.63
CA LYS A 346 -19.38 15.41 13.21
C LYS A 346 -18.78 14.37 12.26
N GLY A 347 -18.52 14.69 10.99
CA GLY A 347 -18.01 13.78 9.98
C GLY A 347 -19.04 12.74 9.51
N ILE A 348 -20.34 12.98 9.75
CA ILE A 348 -21.43 12.07 9.41
C ILE A 348 -21.87 12.20 7.95
N ILE A 349 -21.72 13.40 7.40
CA ILE A 349 -22.01 13.74 6.01
C ILE A 349 -20.84 14.49 5.39
N THR A 350 -20.77 14.49 4.07
CA THR A 350 -19.81 15.28 3.28
C THR A 350 -20.54 16.16 2.28
N GLU A 351 -20.01 17.36 2.07
CA GLU A 351 -20.46 18.31 1.06
C GLU A 351 -19.48 18.29 -0.12
N ASN A 352 -19.98 18.36 -1.34
CA ASN A 352 -19.18 18.46 -2.57
C ASN A 352 -19.05 19.93 -3.04
N GLU A 353 -18.30 20.15 -4.14
CA GLU A 353 -18.08 21.50 -4.72
C GLU A 353 -19.37 22.19 -5.23
N MET A 354 -20.45 21.44 -5.40
CA MET A 354 -21.77 21.94 -5.84
C MET A 354 -22.74 22.14 -4.67
N HIS A 355 -22.24 22.18 -3.43
CA HIS A 355 -23.05 22.30 -2.21
C HIS A 355 -24.13 21.22 -2.06
N ALA A 356 -23.84 20.02 -2.57
CA ALA A 356 -24.69 18.85 -2.38
C ALA A 356 -24.09 17.91 -1.33
N TYR A 357 -24.95 17.31 -0.51
CA TYR A 357 -24.63 16.53 0.68
C TYR A 357 -24.84 15.04 0.46
N ARG A 358 -23.96 14.21 1.01
CA ARG A 358 -24.10 12.75 1.03
C ARG A 358 -23.65 12.18 2.36
N ARG A 359 -24.01 10.94 2.65
CA ARG A 359 -23.49 10.25 3.85
C ARG A 359 -21.97 10.09 3.77
N ALA A 360 -21.28 10.30 4.90
CA ALA A 360 -19.83 10.11 5.02
C ALA A 360 -19.45 8.67 5.38
N GLU A 361 -20.33 7.93 6.07
CA GLU A 361 -20.10 6.54 6.52
C GLU A 361 -21.30 5.65 6.19
N ARG A 362 -21.04 4.36 5.90
CA ARG A 362 -22.09 3.33 5.81
C ARG A 362 -22.62 3.00 7.21
N ASN A 363 -23.92 2.85 7.31
CA ASN A 363 -24.59 2.32 8.50
C ASN A 363 -24.30 0.85 8.73
#